data_346783793dc0ddca5b4a3685e2c4761f
#
_entry.id   346783793dc0ddca5b4a3685e2c4761f
#
_cell.length_a   1.000
_cell.length_b   1.000
_cell.length_c   1.000
_cell.angle_alpha   90.00
_cell.angle_beta   90.00
_cell.angle_gamma   90.00
#
_symmetry.space_group_name_H-M   'P 1'
#
loop_
_entity.id
_entity.type
_entity.pdbx_description
1 polymer ?
#
loop_
_entity_poly.entity_id
_entity_poly.type
_entity_poly.pdbx_seq_one_letter_code
_entity_poly.pdbx_strand_id
1 'polypeptide(L)'
;MKVLLQSVPRYDRTELPQVTKHLPCNPSIAFHGGRLLCAYRGCNYDLREGHFQFFYGSGPSRLPDSQSYIAEIGSDLACKSVDFIEDRHLRATPEFADGVEDVRLVPFRGRLLALASGVNFQPVLKQKRLIGDSKMILAELKDRKLHLIRSFDSRNPVEKTGMPVLGREQLDLVYSVSPFLLI
;
A
#
# COMPACT_ATOMS: atom_id res chain seq x y z
N MET A 1 -11.95 25.68 22.79
CA MET A 1 -12.70 25.69 21.51
C MET A 1 -13.39 24.35 21.37
N LYS A 2 -14.73 24.27 21.59
CA LYS A 2 -15.48 23.02 21.37
C LYS A 2 -15.72 22.90 19.88
N VAL A 3 -15.07 21.94 19.24
CA VAL A 3 -15.43 21.54 17.87
C VAL A 3 -16.77 20.80 18.00
N LEU A 4 -17.83 21.45 17.56
CA LEU A 4 -19.10 20.80 17.30
C LEU A 4 -18.88 19.84 16.12
N LEU A 5 -18.73 18.54 16.42
CA LEU A 5 -18.92 17.50 15.44
C LEU A 5 -20.39 17.57 15.01
N GLN A 6 -20.67 18.30 13.93
CA GLN A 6 -21.94 18.16 13.24
C GLN A 6 -22.11 16.68 12.88
N SER A 7 -23.31 16.16 13.04
CA SER A 7 -23.65 14.77 12.72
C SER A 7 -23.07 14.40 11.36
N VAL A 8 -22.12 13.49 11.37
CA VAL A 8 -21.54 12.94 10.15
C VAL A 8 -22.67 12.27 9.38
N PRO A 9 -22.91 12.63 8.11
CA PRO A 9 -23.94 11.99 7.31
C PRO A 9 -23.77 10.46 7.35
N ARG A 10 -24.85 9.71 7.33
CA ARG A 10 -24.77 8.26 7.15
C ARG A 10 -24.06 7.99 5.82
N TYR A 11 -22.89 7.36 5.88
CA TYR A 11 -22.20 6.88 4.70
C TYR A 11 -22.61 5.43 4.43
N ASP A 12 -22.87 5.13 3.17
CA ASP A 12 -22.99 3.76 2.73
C ASP A 12 -21.63 3.08 2.88
N ARG A 13 -21.64 1.88 3.44
CA ARG A 13 -20.43 1.08 3.64
C ARG A 13 -20.32 0.07 2.51
N THR A 14 -19.20 0.06 1.84
CA THR A 14 -18.82 -1.03 0.95
C THR A 14 -17.70 -1.82 1.59
N GLU A 15 -17.92 -3.11 1.76
CA GLU A 15 -16.86 -4.01 2.22
C GLU A 15 -16.05 -4.48 1.02
N LEU A 16 -14.74 -4.31 1.09
CA LEU A 16 -13.84 -4.89 0.10
C LEU A 16 -13.81 -6.41 0.29
N PRO A 17 -13.94 -7.18 -0.81
CA PRO A 17 -13.96 -8.63 -0.70
C PRO A 17 -12.63 -9.14 -0.15
N GLN A 18 -12.73 -10.04 0.79
CA GLN A 18 -11.58 -10.82 1.23
C GLN A 18 -11.22 -11.83 0.14
N VAL A 19 -10.16 -11.52 -0.59
CA VAL A 19 -9.61 -12.43 -1.60
C VAL A 19 -8.57 -13.29 -0.89
N THR A 20 -8.78 -14.57 -0.78
CA THR A 20 -7.91 -15.47 0.00
C THR A 20 -8.13 -15.34 1.53
N LYS A 21 -7.17 -15.85 2.31
CA LYS A 21 -7.19 -15.78 3.78
C LYS A 21 -6.62 -14.45 4.32
N HIS A 22 -6.20 -13.55 3.44
CA HIS A 22 -5.66 -12.25 3.84
C HIS A 22 -6.77 -11.28 4.22
N LEU A 23 -6.57 -10.54 5.31
CA LEU A 23 -7.47 -9.47 5.71
C LEU A 23 -7.15 -8.17 4.94
N PRO A 24 -8.18 -7.52 4.35
CA PRO A 24 -7.97 -6.28 3.64
C PRO A 24 -7.64 -5.12 4.58
N CYS A 25 -6.63 -4.33 4.22
CA CYS A 25 -6.22 -3.13 4.95
C CYS A 25 -5.60 -2.09 4.02
N ASN A 26 -5.40 -0.88 4.53
CA ASN A 26 -4.72 0.24 3.87
C ASN A 26 -5.26 0.57 2.47
N PRO A 27 -6.56 0.85 2.30
CA PRO A 27 -7.13 1.15 1.00
C PRO A 27 -6.64 2.50 0.44
N SER A 28 -6.53 2.57 -0.88
CA SER A 28 -6.27 3.78 -1.65
C SER A 28 -7.21 3.84 -2.84
N ILE A 29 -7.98 4.92 -2.97
CA ILE A 29 -9.00 5.09 -3.99
C ILE A 29 -8.55 6.12 -5.02
N ALA A 30 -8.78 5.85 -6.30
CA ALA A 30 -8.51 6.77 -7.38
C ALA A 30 -9.51 6.60 -8.53
N PHE A 31 -9.82 7.71 -9.20
CA PHE A 31 -10.58 7.67 -10.46
C PHE A 31 -9.60 7.78 -11.62
N HIS A 32 -9.57 6.76 -12.49
CA HIS A 32 -8.66 6.71 -13.63
C HIS A 32 -9.28 5.95 -14.80
N GLY A 33 -9.14 6.47 -16.01
CA GLY A 33 -9.66 5.84 -17.22
C GLY A 33 -11.18 5.59 -17.19
N GLY A 34 -11.96 6.50 -16.60
CA GLY A 34 -13.42 6.35 -16.45
C GLY A 34 -13.85 5.33 -15.38
N ARG A 35 -12.93 4.81 -14.56
CA ARG A 35 -13.19 3.80 -13.54
C ARG A 35 -12.81 4.29 -12.16
N LEU A 36 -13.59 3.91 -11.15
CA LEU A 36 -13.23 4.08 -9.74
C LEU A 36 -12.47 2.83 -9.30
N LEU A 37 -11.22 3.01 -8.93
CA LEU A 37 -10.31 1.95 -8.56
C LEU A 37 -9.95 2.05 -7.08
N CYS A 38 -9.83 0.91 -6.41
CA CYS A 38 -9.38 0.80 -5.04
C CYS A 38 -8.22 -0.19 -4.95
N ALA A 39 -7.01 0.31 -4.69
CA ALA A 39 -5.91 -0.56 -4.29
C ALA A 39 -5.98 -0.81 -2.79
N TYR A 40 -5.71 -2.04 -2.36
CA TYR A 40 -5.63 -2.39 -0.94
C TYR A 40 -4.65 -3.52 -0.71
N ARG A 41 -4.16 -3.61 0.50
CA ARG A 41 -3.31 -4.71 0.94
C ARG A 41 -4.16 -5.76 1.63
N GLY A 42 -3.91 -7.03 1.34
CA GLY A 42 -4.34 -8.14 2.18
C GLY A 42 -3.15 -8.67 2.95
N CYS A 43 -3.30 -8.96 4.24
CA CYS A 43 -2.23 -9.46 5.08
C CYS A 43 -2.68 -10.65 5.94
N ASN A 44 -1.71 -11.47 6.35
CA ASN A 44 -1.94 -12.66 7.16
C ASN A 44 -1.85 -12.38 8.66
N TYR A 45 -1.78 -11.13 9.06
CA TYR A 45 -1.62 -10.71 10.44
C TYR A 45 -2.48 -9.50 10.79
N ASP A 46 -2.71 -9.32 12.07
CA ASP A 46 -3.19 -8.10 12.70
C ASP A 46 -2.14 -7.58 13.68
N LEU A 47 -2.15 -6.28 13.93
CA LEU A 47 -1.26 -5.66 14.91
C LEU A 47 -2.08 -5.28 16.15
N ARG A 48 -1.96 -6.07 17.21
CA ARG A 48 -2.64 -5.79 18.49
C ARG A 48 -1.61 -5.51 19.57
N GLU A 49 -1.79 -4.38 20.24
CA GLU A 49 -0.92 -3.96 21.34
C GLU A 49 0.59 -3.98 20.98
N GLY A 50 0.91 -3.65 19.71
CA GLY A 50 2.28 -3.64 19.21
C GLY A 50 2.85 -5.02 18.85
N HIS A 51 2.04 -6.09 18.91
CA HIS A 51 2.46 -7.44 18.55
C HIS A 51 1.75 -7.97 17.32
N PHE A 52 2.47 -8.68 16.46
CA PHE A 52 1.88 -9.40 15.33
C PHE A 52 1.07 -10.59 15.82
N GLN A 53 -0.22 -10.62 15.46
CA GLN A 53 -1.08 -11.80 15.61
C GLN A 53 -1.32 -12.40 14.22
N PHE A 54 -0.77 -13.56 13.96
CA PHE A 54 -0.92 -14.24 12.68
C PHE A 54 -2.19 -15.09 12.66
N PHE A 55 -3.03 -14.93 11.64
CA PHE A 55 -4.29 -15.64 11.50
C PHE A 55 -4.12 -17.06 10.95
N TYR A 56 -3.03 -17.30 10.20
CA TYR A 56 -2.69 -18.59 9.65
C TYR A 56 -1.20 -18.68 9.37
N GLY A 57 -0.75 -19.90 9.19
CA GLY A 57 0.67 -20.23 9.13
C GLY A 57 1.09 -20.92 10.43
N SER A 58 1.38 -22.19 10.35
CA SER A 58 1.90 -22.99 11.46
C SER A 58 3.39 -23.21 11.24
N GLY A 59 4.20 -22.85 12.21
CA GLY A 59 5.62 -23.14 12.20
C GLY A 59 6.48 -22.03 12.79
N PRO A 60 7.77 -22.29 13.03
CA PRO A 60 8.71 -21.32 13.59
C PRO A 60 9.02 -20.13 12.67
N SER A 61 8.61 -20.19 11.41
CA SER A 61 8.80 -19.14 10.39
C SER A 61 7.50 -18.36 10.10
N ARG A 62 6.82 -17.88 11.12
CA ARG A 62 5.71 -16.96 10.94
C ARG A 62 6.25 -15.62 10.48
N LEU A 63 6.23 -15.40 9.17
CA LEU A 63 6.58 -14.13 8.58
C LEU A 63 5.32 -13.36 8.22
N PRO A 64 5.36 -12.03 8.31
CA PRO A 64 4.39 -11.21 7.66
C PRO A 64 4.35 -11.58 6.18
N ASP A 65 3.14 -11.89 5.70
CA ASP A 65 2.85 -12.15 4.30
C ASP A 65 1.77 -11.19 3.88
N SER A 66 2.03 -10.49 2.79
CA SER A 66 1.10 -9.53 2.26
C SER A 66 1.04 -9.59 0.74
N GLN A 67 -0.13 -9.26 0.22
CA GLN A 67 -0.42 -9.20 -1.19
C GLN A 67 -1.21 -7.94 -1.50
N SER A 68 -0.80 -7.21 -2.52
CA SER A 68 -1.55 -6.04 -2.99
C SER A 68 -2.61 -6.45 -4.02
N TYR A 69 -3.78 -5.82 -3.91
CA TYR A 69 -4.96 -6.04 -4.77
C TYR A 69 -5.41 -4.73 -5.37
N ILE A 70 -6.10 -4.84 -6.51
CA ILE A 70 -6.85 -3.74 -7.11
C ILE A 70 -8.28 -4.18 -7.38
N ALA A 71 -9.22 -3.40 -6.90
CA ALA A 71 -10.65 -3.58 -7.13
C ALA A 71 -11.18 -2.49 -8.05
N GLU A 72 -12.12 -2.83 -8.93
CA GLU A 72 -12.97 -1.86 -9.60
C GLU A 72 -14.27 -1.71 -8.82
N ILE A 73 -14.62 -0.47 -8.49
CA ILE A 73 -15.81 -0.11 -7.73
C ILE A 73 -16.85 0.47 -8.67
N GLY A 74 -18.07 -0.02 -8.60
CA GLY A 74 -19.20 0.47 -9.38
C GLY A 74 -19.72 1.83 -8.91
N SER A 75 -20.62 2.44 -9.70
CA SER A 75 -21.32 3.67 -9.33
C SER A 75 -22.29 3.48 -8.15
N ASP A 76 -22.69 2.25 -7.89
CA ASP A 76 -23.46 1.80 -6.74
C ASP A 76 -22.58 1.49 -5.52
N LEU A 77 -21.28 1.79 -5.60
CA LEU A 77 -20.25 1.48 -4.63
C LEU A 77 -20.00 -0.03 -4.44
N ALA A 78 -20.64 -0.90 -5.23
CA ALA A 78 -20.34 -2.33 -5.14
C ALA A 78 -19.00 -2.67 -5.82
N CYS A 79 -18.29 -3.65 -5.27
CA CYS A 79 -17.08 -4.18 -5.88
C CYS A 79 -17.46 -5.03 -7.12
N LYS A 80 -17.01 -4.62 -8.31
CA LYS A 80 -17.27 -5.32 -9.58
C LYS A 80 -16.26 -6.42 -9.85
N SER A 81 -15.00 -6.16 -9.55
CA SER A 81 -13.91 -7.10 -9.77
C SER A 81 -12.78 -6.85 -8.80
N VAL A 82 -11.99 -7.88 -8.54
CA VAL A 82 -10.74 -7.80 -7.76
C VAL A 82 -9.69 -8.62 -8.46
N ASP A 83 -8.52 -8.05 -8.62
CA ASP A 83 -7.35 -8.69 -9.19
C ASP A 83 -6.13 -8.48 -8.30
N PHE A 84 -5.11 -9.32 -8.46
CA PHE A 84 -3.80 -9.11 -7.87
C PHE A 84 -3.04 -7.99 -8.56
N ILE A 85 -2.30 -7.23 -7.79
CA ILE A 85 -1.26 -6.36 -8.32
C ILE A 85 0.02 -7.21 -8.42
N GLU A 86 0.51 -7.40 -9.64
CA GLU A 86 1.68 -8.21 -9.94
C GLU A 86 2.96 -7.44 -9.60
N ASP A 87 3.74 -7.97 -8.66
CA ASP A 87 5.02 -7.40 -8.19
C ASP A 87 6.20 -8.39 -8.24
N ARG A 88 5.99 -9.63 -8.72
CA ARG A 88 6.99 -10.72 -8.66
C ARG A 88 8.34 -10.35 -9.24
N HIS A 89 8.35 -9.59 -10.34
CA HIS A 89 9.59 -9.17 -10.99
C HIS A 89 10.40 -8.17 -10.15
N LEU A 90 9.75 -7.46 -9.22
CA LEU A 90 10.43 -6.57 -8.28
C LEU A 90 11.09 -7.36 -7.15
N ARG A 91 10.56 -8.53 -6.81
CA ARG A 91 11.11 -9.40 -5.74
C ARG A 91 12.49 -9.98 -6.06
N ALA A 92 12.94 -9.88 -7.30
CA ALA A 92 14.32 -10.19 -7.66
C ALA A 92 15.34 -9.20 -7.07
N THR A 93 14.87 -8.02 -6.66
CA THR A 93 15.68 -6.99 -6.00
C THR A 93 15.68 -7.27 -4.49
N PRO A 94 16.83 -7.39 -3.83
CA PRO A 94 16.91 -7.75 -2.41
C PRO A 94 16.09 -6.85 -1.49
N GLU A 95 15.99 -5.56 -1.81
CA GLU A 95 15.19 -4.59 -1.04
C GLU A 95 13.68 -4.84 -1.10
N PHE A 96 13.21 -5.60 -2.09
CA PHE A 96 11.80 -5.90 -2.34
C PHE A 96 11.51 -7.40 -2.29
N ALA A 97 12.38 -8.18 -1.64
CA ALA A 97 12.34 -9.65 -1.67
C ALA A 97 10.98 -10.21 -1.18
N ASP A 98 10.32 -9.52 -0.28
CA ASP A 98 9.02 -9.93 0.27
C ASP A 98 7.84 -9.17 -0.36
N GLY A 99 8.11 -8.37 -1.40
CA GLY A 99 7.08 -7.73 -2.24
C GLY A 99 6.86 -6.26 -1.99
N VAL A 100 5.68 -5.79 -2.39
CA VAL A 100 5.29 -4.38 -2.35
C VAL A 100 4.00 -4.23 -1.54
N GLU A 101 4.03 -3.33 -0.56
CA GLU A 101 2.92 -3.05 0.34
C GLU A 101 2.40 -1.62 0.19
N ASP A 102 1.20 -1.38 0.74
CA ASP A 102 0.60 -0.05 0.93
C ASP A 102 0.53 0.80 -0.34
N VAL A 103 0.11 0.18 -1.44
CA VAL A 103 0.00 0.82 -2.76
C VAL A 103 -0.98 1.99 -2.70
N ARG A 104 -0.48 3.21 -2.96
CA ARG A 104 -1.25 4.45 -3.09
C ARG A 104 -1.40 4.79 -4.57
N LEU A 105 -2.63 4.77 -5.07
CA LEU A 105 -2.92 5.11 -6.47
C LEU A 105 -2.84 6.61 -6.69
N VAL A 106 -2.11 7.02 -7.72
CA VAL A 106 -1.87 8.42 -8.06
C VAL A 106 -2.11 8.63 -9.55
N PRO A 107 -3.32 9.02 -9.97
CA PRO A 107 -3.57 9.40 -11.36
C PRO A 107 -2.78 10.66 -11.71
N PHE A 108 -1.91 10.56 -12.71
CA PHE A 108 -1.08 11.67 -13.13
C PHE A 108 -0.82 11.64 -14.64
N ARG A 109 -1.20 12.69 -15.36
CA ARG A 109 -0.98 12.87 -16.81
C ARG A 109 -1.41 11.66 -17.65
N GLY A 110 -2.62 11.15 -17.40
CA GLY A 110 -3.17 10.01 -18.13
C GLY A 110 -2.57 8.65 -17.75
N ARG A 111 -1.60 8.61 -16.84
CA ARG A 111 -1.02 7.39 -16.28
C ARG A 111 -1.61 7.11 -14.90
N LEU A 112 -1.64 5.87 -14.51
CA LEU A 112 -1.92 5.47 -13.13
C LEU A 112 -0.61 5.13 -12.44
N LEU A 113 -0.11 6.06 -11.65
CA LEU A 113 1.07 5.84 -10.84
C LEU A 113 0.69 5.18 -9.51
N ALA A 114 1.68 4.54 -8.90
CA ALA A 114 1.58 3.91 -7.60
C ALA A 114 2.77 4.34 -6.74
N LEU A 115 2.48 4.92 -5.59
CA LEU A 115 3.45 5.13 -4.54
C LEU A 115 3.28 3.98 -3.53
N ALA A 116 4.35 3.28 -3.19
CA ALA A 116 4.27 2.07 -2.39
C ALA A 116 5.54 1.85 -1.56
N SER A 117 5.51 0.87 -0.67
CA SER A 117 6.68 0.42 0.09
C SER A 117 7.12 -0.96 -0.40
N GLY A 118 8.33 -1.05 -0.95
CA GLY A 118 9.00 -2.33 -1.12
C GLY A 118 9.51 -2.83 0.22
N VAL A 119 9.35 -4.11 0.51
CA VAL A 119 9.64 -4.68 1.82
C VAL A 119 10.58 -5.88 1.75
N ASN A 120 11.41 -6.01 2.79
CA ASN A 120 12.28 -7.15 3.03
C ASN A 120 12.22 -7.53 4.51
N PHE A 121 11.66 -8.69 4.82
CA PHE A 121 11.53 -9.22 6.18
C PHE A 121 12.73 -10.06 6.64
N GLN A 122 13.73 -10.30 5.79
CA GLN A 122 14.92 -11.07 6.17
C GLN A 122 15.64 -10.55 7.43
N PRO A 123 15.75 -9.22 7.67
CA PRO A 123 16.30 -8.69 8.92
C PRO A 123 15.54 -9.12 10.16
N VAL A 124 14.23 -9.34 10.08
CA VAL A 124 13.41 -9.86 11.19
C VAL A 124 13.89 -11.25 11.61
N LEU A 125 14.16 -12.10 10.61
CA LEU A 125 14.61 -13.47 10.85
C LEU A 125 16.07 -13.55 11.34
N LYS A 126 16.97 -12.86 10.63
CA LYS A 126 18.41 -12.97 10.85
C LYS A 126 18.92 -12.16 12.04
N GLN A 127 18.32 -11.00 12.27
CA GLN A 127 18.78 -10.02 13.24
C GLN A 127 17.87 -9.91 14.47
N LYS A 128 16.81 -10.72 14.55
CA LYS A 128 15.77 -10.66 15.60
C LYS A 128 15.18 -9.26 15.76
N ARG A 129 15.10 -8.50 14.67
CA ARG A 129 14.45 -7.19 14.64
C ARG A 129 12.94 -7.37 14.61
N LEU A 130 12.21 -6.44 15.21
CA LEU A 130 10.75 -6.47 15.23
C LEU A 130 10.12 -6.04 13.88
N ILE A 131 10.88 -5.32 13.05
CA ILE A 131 10.38 -4.72 11.82
C ILE A 131 11.38 -5.01 10.70
N GLY A 132 10.86 -5.40 9.54
CA GLY A 132 11.64 -5.55 8.31
C GLY A 132 12.11 -4.22 7.75
N ASP A 133 13.03 -4.24 6.80
CA ASP A 133 13.41 -3.07 6.05
C ASP A 133 12.32 -2.72 5.04
N SER A 134 12.06 -1.44 4.82
CA SER A 134 11.15 -0.97 3.80
C SER A 134 11.70 0.26 3.07
N LYS A 135 11.43 0.33 1.78
CA LYS A 135 11.90 1.40 0.90
C LYS A 135 10.75 1.93 0.07
N MET A 136 10.57 3.24 0.06
CA MET A 136 9.55 3.87 -0.76
C MET A 136 9.89 3.75 -2.24
N ILE A 137 8.89 3.44 -3.05
CA ILE A 137 8.99 3.33 -4.51
C ILE A 137 7.89 4.12 -5.20
N LEU A 138 8.23 4.64 -6.38
CA LEU A 138 7.28 5.13 -7.37
C LEU A 138 7.28 4.15 -8.53
N ALA A 139 6.11 3.68 -8.91
CA ALA A 139 5.91 2.77 -10.04
C ALA A 139 4.74 3.25 -10.91
N GLU A 140 4.62 2.73 -12.12
CA GLU A 140 3.41 2.81 -12.92
C GLU A 140 2.63 1.51 -12.78
N LEU A 141 1.36 1.60 -12.46
CA LEU A 141 0.44 0.47 -12.48
C LEU A 141 -0.21 0.37 -13.87
N LYS A 142 0.24 -0.59 -14.65
CA LYS A 142 -0.26 -0.86 -15.99
C LYS A 142 -0.53 -2.36 -16.13
N ASP A 143 -1.68 -2.72 -16.68
CA ASP A 143 -2.11 -4.13 -16.87
C ASP A 143 -1.97 -4.96 -15.58
N ARG A 144 -2.31 -4.37 -14.45
CA ARG A 144 -2.20 -4.96 -13.08
C ARG A 144 -0.77 -5.23 -12.62
N LYS A 145 0.23 -4.74 -13.33
CA LYS A 145 1.65 -4.92 -13.04
C LYS A 145 2.29 -3.60 -12.63
N LEU A 146 3.11 -3.64 -11.58
CA LEU A 146 3.90 -2.49 -11.14
C LEU A 146 5.19 -2.39 -11.97
N HIS A 147 5.34 -1.31 -12.72
CA HIS A 147 6.56 -1.01 -13.44
C HIS A 147 7.34 0.04 -12.64
N LEU A 148 8.44 -0.35 -12.04
CA LEU A 148 9.27 0.53 -11.23
C LEU A 148 9.78 1.71 -12.05
N ILE A 149 9.53 2.93 -11.57
CA ILE A 149 10.07 4.18 -12.14
C ILE A 149 11.27 4.61 -11.31
N ARG A 150 11.13 4.61 -9.98
CA ARG A 150 12.16 5.06 -9.06
C ARG A 150 12.00 4.40 -7.69
N SER A 151 13.11 4.07 -7.07
CA SER A 151 13.19 3.86 -5.62
C SER A 151 13.81 5.10 -4.97
N PHE A 152 13.34 5.44 -3.78
CA PHE A 152 13.86 6.58 -3.02
C PHE A 152 14.88 6.06 -2.02
N ASP A 153 16.02 6.77 -1.91
CA ASP A 153 17.03 6.39 -0.93
C ASP A 153 16.48 6.57 0.47
N SER A 154 16.56 5.49 1.23
CA SER A 154 16.06 5.44 2.59
C SER A 154 16.95 6.23 3.52
N ARG A 155 16.37 7.13 4.31
CA ARG A 155 17.05 7.79 5.44
C ARG A 155 16.96 6.95 6.71
N ASN A 156 16.01 6.02 6.73
CA ASN A 156 15.76 5.10 7.83
C ASN A 156 15.54 3.69 7.25
N PRO A 157 15.89 2.63 7.99
CA PRO A 157 15.66 1.26 7.54
C PRO A 157 14.17 0.92 7.39
N VAL A 158 13.30 1.72 7.98
CA VAL A 158 11.83 1.57 7.85
C VAL A 158 11.25 2.87 7.31
N GLU A 159 10.86 2.87 6.04
CA GLU A 159 10.19 4.00 5.43
C GLU A 159 8.74 3.66 5.11
N LYS A 160 7.87 4.61 5.41
CA LYS A 160 6.47 4.57 5.03
C LYS A 160 6.24 5.38 3.76
N THR A 161 5.17 5.07 3.07
CA THR A 161 4.74 5.78 1.88
C THR A 161 4.53 7.26 2.17
N GLY A 162 5.21 8.12 1.42
CA GLY A 162 4.98 9.55 1.45
C GLY A 162 3.58 9.92 0.92
N MET A 163 3.17 11.16 1.10
CA MET A 163 1.93 11.69 0.57
C MET A 163 2.19 12.39 -0.77
N PRO A 164 1.55 11.96 -1.88
CA PRO A 164 1.72 12.62 -3.16
C PRO A 164 1.03 13.99 -3.17
N VAL A 165 1.71 14.99 -3.74
CA VAL A 165 1.19 16.31 -4.01
C VAL A 165 1.22 16.53 -5.52
N LEU A 166 0.05 16.66 -6.12
CA LEU A 166 -0.09 16.79 -7.56
C LEU A 166 0.00 18.27 -7.96
N GLY A 167 1.10 18.65 -8.60
CA GLY A 167 1.21 19.88 -9.35
C GLY A 167 0.67 19.71 -10.78
N ARG A 168 0.60 20.82 -11.53
CA ARG A 168 0.17 20.74 -12.95
C ARG A 168 1.17 19.96 -13.80
N GLU A 169 2.44 20.12 -13.51
CA GLU A 169 3.51 19.58 -14.32
C GLU A 169 4.45 18.59 -13.61
N GLN A 170 4.36 18.53 -12.31
CA GLN A 170 5.22 17.68 -11.49
C GLN A 170 4.42 16.95 -10.42
N LEU A 171 4.99 15.85 -9.96
CA LEU A 171 4.54 15.08 -8.82
C LEU A 171 5.58 15.28 -7.72
N ASP A 172 5.18 15.96 -6.67
CA ASP A 172 5.98 16.12 -5.46
C ASP A 172 5.53 15.13 -4.40
N LEU A 173 6.41 14.81 -3.47
CA LEU A 173 6.10 13.92 -2.36
C LEU A 173 6.39 14.61 -1.03
N VAL A 174 5.39 14.68 -0.15
CA VAL A 174 5.63 15.03 1.25
C VAL A 174 6.23 13.80 1.92
N TYR A 175 7.53 13.85 2.13
CA TYR A 175 8.29 12.76 2.73
C TYR A 175 8.17 12.75 4.26
N SER A 176 8.17 13.95 4.86
CA SER A 176 8.06 14.13 6.30
C SER A 176 7.30 15.42 6.63
N VAL A 177 6.56 15.43 7.73
CA VAL A 177 5.87 16.63 8.22
C VAL A 177 6.58 17.30 9.42
N SER A 178 7.57 16.61 10.01
CA SER A 178 8.37 17.17 11.11
C SER A 178 9.79 16.60 11.10
N PRO A 179 10.80 17.32 10.58
CA PRO A 179 10.64 18.56 9.80
C PRO A 179 9.89 18.33 8.49
N PHE A 180 9.27 19.38 7.95
CA PHE A 180 8.60 19.30 6.65
C PHE A 180 9.64 19.08 5.54
N LEU A 181 9.45 18.03 4.76
CA LEU A 181 10.32 17.67 3.64
C LEU A 181 9.49 17.28 2.42
N LEU A 182 9.72 18.04 1.34
CA LEU A 182 9.18 17.78 0.01
C LEU A 182 10.31 17.23 -0.87
N ILE A 183 10.03 16.21 -1.67
CA ILE A 183 10.96 15.59 -2.61
C ILE A 183 10.35 15.35 -3.98
#